data_9e7fd1d4e040ded2bff7122d3a305da0
#
_entry.id   9e7fd1d4e040ded2bff7122d3a305da0
#
_cell.length_a   1.000
_cell.length_b   1.000
_cell.length_c   1.000
_cell.angle_alpha   90.00
_cell.angle_beta   90.00
_cell.angle_gamma   90.00
#
_symmetry.space_group_name_H-M   'P 1'
#
loop_
_entity.id
_entity.type
_entity.pdbx_description
1 polymer ?
#
loop_
_entity_poly.entity_id
_entity_poly.type
_entity_poly.pdbx_seq_one_letter_code
_entity_poly.pdbx_strand_id
1 'polypeptide(L)'
;LTENMKEASGVLVRSASMHEMELPDDLLAVARAGAGVNNIPLDACADKGIVVFNTPGANANGVKELVIAGLMLASRDVAGGINWVKDNKEDENIAKSVEKAKKAFAGCEIKGKKLGVIGLGAIGAEVANAAAALGMEVYGYDPFISVNAAWNLSRDVEHITSVDTIYKECDYITV
;
A
#
# COMPACT_ATOMS: atom_id res chain seq x y z
N LEU A 1 -2.96 18.13 -19.75
CA LEU A 1 -1.91 19.14 -19.52
C LEU A 1 -2.23 20.34 -20.40
N THR A 2 -2.29 21.52 -19.83
CA THR A 2 -2.83 22.73 -20.46
C THR A 2 -1.77 23.46 -21.31
N GLU A 3 -2.22 24.31 -22.25
CA GLU A 3 -1.36 25.14 -23.12
C GLU A 3 -0.29 25.96 -22.37
N ASN A 4 -0.50 26.25 -21.08
CA ASN A 4 0.42 27.00 -20.23
C ASN A 4 1.72 26.25 -19.87
N MET A 5 1.87 24.98 -20.28
CA MET A 5 3.11 24.23 -19.98
C MET A 5 4.25 24.50 -20.97
N LYS A 6 3.97 25.14 -22.11
CA LYS A 6 5.00 25.43 -23.13
C LYS A 6 6.10 26.40 -22.65
N GLU A 7 5.82 27.16 -21.60
CA GLU A 7 6.74 28.15 -21.01
C GLU A 7 7.19 27.76 -19.59
N ALA A 8 6.88 26.52 -19.13
CA ALA A 8 7.18 26.11 -17.78
C ALA A 8 8.64 25.65 -17.65
N SER A 9 9.38 26.25 -16.74
CA SER A 9 10.73 25.78 -16.37
C SER A 9 10.70 24.63 -15.36
N GLY A 10 9.55 24.34 -14.72
CA GLY A 10 9.37 23.24 -13.80
C GLY A 10 7.94 22.69 -13.83
N VAL A 11 7.81 21.36 -13.71
CA VAL A 11 6.52 20.66 -13.69
C VAL A 11 6.39 19.84 -12.43
N LEU A 12 5.25 20.00 -11.72
CA LEU A 12 4.85 19.11 -10.66
C LEU A 12 3.74 18.18 -11.16
N VAL A 13 3.99 16.87 -11.13
CA VAL A 13 3.05 15.85 -11.60
C VAL A 13 2.77 14.80 -10.50
N ARG A 14 1.59 14.21 -10.51
CA ARG A 14 1.28 13.04 -9.68
C ARG A 14 0.94 11.81 -10.51
N SER A 15 -0.23 11.78 -11.16
CA SER A 15 -0.74 10.59 -11.86
C SER A 15 -0.84 10.77 -13.37
N ALA A 16 -0.74 12.02 -13.88
CA ALA A 16 -0.81 12.28 -15.30
C ALA A 16 0.42 11.69 -16.02
N SER A 17 0.18 11.02 -17.16
CA SER A 17 1.26 10.54 -18.02
C SER A 17 1.90 11.71 -18.77
N MET A 18 3.22 11.69 -18.85
CA MET A 18 4.03 12.65 -19.60
C MET A 18 4.64 12.03 -20.87
N HIS A 19 4.37 10.75 -21.15
CA HIS A 19 5.00 10.05 -22.29
C HIS A 19 4.59 10.58 -23.68
N GLU A 20 3.39 11.13 -23.81
CA GLU A 20 2.88 11.70 -25.05
C GLU A 20 3.05 13.22 -25.13
N MET A 21 3.77 13.80 -24.15
CA MET A 21 4.00 15.24 -24.11
C MET A 21 5.26 15.62 -24.85
N GLU A 22 5.17 16.69 -25.61
CA GLU A 22 6.35 17.41 -26.07
C GLU A 22 6.96 18.16 -24.87
N LEU A 23 8.20 17.79 -24.50
CA LEU A 23 8.92 18.43 -23.40
C LEU A 23 9.49 19.76 -23.91
N PRO A 24 9.10 20.91 -23.29
CA PRO A 24 9.61 22.22 -23.67
C PRO A 24 11.14 22.32 -23.52
N ASP A 25 11.80 23.13 -24.36
CA ASP A 25 13.25 23.29 -24.28
C ASP A 25 13.69 24.06 -23.02
N ASP A 26 12.82 24.91 -22.46
CA ASP A 26 13.04 25.66 -21.23
C ASP A 26 12.71 24.85 -19.97
N LEU A 27 12.25 23.60 -20.07
CA LEU A 27 11.93 22.77 -18.93
C LEU A 27 13.21 22.24 -18.26
N LEU A 28 13.44 22.64 -17.02
CA LEU A 28 14.63 22.29 -16.26
C LEU A 28 14.41 21.11 -15.31
N ALA A 29 13.18 20.97 -14.77
CA ALA A 29 12.89 19.98 -13.75
C ALA A 29 11.46 19.44 -13.82
N VAL A 30 11.32 18.16 -13.49
CA VAL A 30 10.04 17.50 -13.22
C VAL A 30 10.08 16.93 -11.82
N ALA A 31 9.10 17.26 -10.99
CA ALA A 31 8.94 16.67 -9.66
C ALA A 31 7.66 15.84 -9.61
N ARG A 32 7.79 14.57 -9.16
CA ARG A 32 6.64 13.71 -8.97
C ARG A 32 6.24 13.64 -7.50
N ALA A 33 4.98 13.97 -7.20
CA ALA A 33 4.39 13.78 -5.89
C ALA A 33 4.05 12.28 -5.66
N GLY A 34 5.08 11.46 -5.42
CA GLY A 34 4.99 10.03 -5.19
C GLY A 34 6.29 9.30 -5.49
N ALA A 35 6.37 8.00 -5.17
CA ALA A 35 7.60 7.21 -5.27
C ALA A 35 7.90 6.74 -6.71
N GLY A 36 6.91 6.16 -7.40
CA GLY A 36 7.11 5.65 -8.76
C GLY A 36 7.26 6.78 -9.78
N VAL A 37 7.99 6.55 -10.86
CA VAL A 37 8.23 7.52 -11.94
C VAL A 37 7.84 6.98 -13.33
N ASN A 38 7.10 5.90 -13.36
CA ASN A 38 6.68 5.21 -14.57
C ASN A 38 5.79 6.02 -15.52
N ASN A 39 5.24 7.14 -15.05
CA ASN A 39 4.47 8.09 -15.84
C ASN A 39 5.30 9.26 -16.42
N ILE A 40 6.63 9.23 -16.22
CA ILE A 40 7.58 10.25 -16.69
C ILE A 40 8.54 9.59 -17.68
N PRO A 41 8.77 10.15 -18.88
CA PRO A 41 9.72 9.63 -19.86
C PRO A 41 11.16 9.96 -19.45
N LEU A 42 11.75 9.13 -18.55
CA LEU A 42 13.06 9.39 -17.93
C LEU A 42 14.18 9.56 -18.96
N ASP A 43 14.22 8.71 -19.99
CA ASP A 43 15.24 8.78 -21.04
C ASP A 43 15.15 10.09 -21.81
N ALA A 44 13.95 10.49 -22.24
CA ALA A 44 13.75 11.76 -22.93
C ALA A 44 14.06 12.97 -22.04
N CYS A 45 13.78 12.88 -20.73
CA CYS A 45 14.19 13.92 -19.78
C CYS A 45 15.73 13.98 -19.66
N ALA A 46 16.40 12.85 -19.58
CA ALA A 46 17.86 12.78 -19.48
C ALA A 46 18.54 13.34 -20.73
N ASP A 47 18.05 12.98 -21.93
CA ASP A 47 18.56 13.49 -23.21
C ASP A 47 18.46 15.01 -23.35
N LYS A 48 17.41 15.62 -22.72
CA LYS A 48 17.22 17.08 -22.69
C LYS A 48 17.84 17.76 -21.46
N GLY A 49 18.52 17.01 -20.56
CA GLY A 49 19.13 17.55 -19.34
C GLY A 49 18.10 17.98 -18.28
N ILE A 50 16.87 17.44 -18.35
CA ILE A 50 15.79 17.73 -17.39
C ILE A 50 15.97 16.85 -16.15
N VAL A 51 16.08 17.46 -14.97
CA VAL A 51 16.19 16.72 -13.71
C VAL A 51 14.85 16.19 -13.25
N VAL A 52 14.78 14.92 -12.89
CA VAL A 52 13.54 14.31 -12.37
C VAL A 52 13.69 14.00 -10.89
N PHE A 53 12.75 14.50 -10.09
CA PHE A 53 12.63 14.26 -8.65
C PHE A 53 11.41 13.42 -8.34
N ASN A 54 11.50 12.61 -7.29
CA ASN A 54 10.38 11.87 -6.70
C ASN A 54 10.37 12.01 -5.18
N THR A 55 9.29 11.53 -4.53
CA THR A 55 9.11 11.60 -3.07
C THR A 55 8.85 10.21 -2.50
N PRO A 56 9.86 9.31 -2.47
CA PRO A 56 9.67 7.97 -1.93
C PRO A 56 9.36 8.03 -0.43
N GLY A 57 8.40 7.19 0.00
CA GLY A 57 8.01 7.08 1.41
C GLY A 57 7.04 8.14 1.93
N ALA A 58 6.79 9.23 1.20
CA ALA A 58 5.92 10.32 1.67
C ALA A 58 4.49 9.88 2.02
N ASN A 59 3.98 8.83 1.38
CA ASN A 59 2.64 8.27 1.62
C ASN A 59 2.67 6.90 2.32
N ALA A 60 3.82 6.45 2.81
CA ALA A 60 3.99 5.09 3.33
C ALA A 60 3.03 4.80 4.49
N ASN A 61 2.89 5.72 5.44
CA ASN A 61 1.97 5.58 6.56
C ASN A 61 0.51 5.45 6.10
N GLY A 62 0.06 6.28 5.16
CA GLY A 62 -1.33 6.21 4.66
C GLY A 62 -1.63 4.88 3.96
N VAL A 63 -0.67 4.35 3.18
CA VAL A 63 -0.82 3.04 2.55
C VAL A 63 -0.82 1.92 3.59
N LYS A 64 0.07 1.96 4.58
CA LYS A 64 0.08 1.01 5.70
C LYS A 64 -1.29 0.96 6.41
N GLU A 65 -1.86 2.11 6.73
CA GLU A 65 -3.18 2.18 7.39
C GLU A 65 -4.27 1.50 6.54
N LEU A 66 -4.25 1.72 5.23
CA LEU A 66 -5.20 1.08 4.31
C LEU A 66 -4.98 -0.43 4.21
N VAL A 67 -3.73 -0.91 4.21
CA VAL A 67 -3.41 -2.34 4.22
C VAL A 67 -3.91 -3.00 5.52
N ILE A 68 -3.68 -2.38 6.68
CA ILE A 68 -4.19 -2.89 7.96
C ILE A 68 -5.72 -2.92 7.98
N ALA A 69 -6.39 -1.87 7.47
CA ALA A 69 -7.84 -1.88 7.31
C ALA A 69 -8.30 -3.03 6.39
N GLY A 70 -7.60 -3.27 5.27
CA GLY A 70 -7.86 -4.39 4.36
C GLY A 70 -7.73 -5.75 5.04
N LEU A 71 -6.70 -5.95 5.86
CA LEU A 71 -6.51 -7.19 6.65
C LEU A 71 -7.69 -7.43 7.60
N MET A 72 -8.16 -6.40 8.29
CA MET A 72 -9.31 -6.50 9.19
C MET A 72 -10.60 -6.83 8.42
N LEU A 73 -10.83 -6.20 7.27
CA LEU A 73 -11.98 -6.46 6.42
C LEU A 73 -11.95 -7.86 5.80
N ALA A 74 -10.76 -8.36 5.43
CA ALA A 74 -10.58 -9.72 4.91
C ALA A 74 -10.80 -10.79 6.00
N SER A 75 -10.49 -10.47 7.26
CA SER A 75 -10.61 -11.38 8.39
C SER A 75 -12.01 -11.45 8.96
N ARG A 76 -12.79 -10.38 8.81
CA ARG A 76 -14.15 -10.22 9.37
C ARG A 76 -15.06 -9.57 8.36
N ASP A 77 -16.26 -10.09 8.19
CA ASP A 77 -17.24 -9.54 7.24
C ASP A 77 -17.93 -8.29 7.79
N VAL A 78 -17.14 -7.24 8.00
CA VAL A 78 -17.63 -5.93 8.51
C VAL A 78 -18.62 -5.31 7.51
N ALA A 79 -18.34 -5.42 6.21
CA ALA A 79 -19.20 -4.88 5.16
C ALA A 79 -20.55 -5.57 5.12
N GLY A 80 -20.58 -6.91 5.21
CA GLY A 80 -21.81 -7.69 5.33
C GLY A 80 -22.59 -7.34 6.59
N GLY A 81 -21.91 -7.16 7.73
CA GLY A 81 -22.54 -6.73 8.97
C GLY A 81 -23.21 -5.36 8.85
N ILE A 82 -22.54 -4.38 8.20
CA ILE A 82 -23.12 -3.04 7.94
C ILE A 82 -24.35 -3.14 7.05
N ASN A 83 -24.30 -3.93 5.97
CA ASN A 83 -25.42 -4.12 5.06
C ASN A 83 -26.59 -4.79 5.79
N TRP A 84 -26.32 -5.83 6.57
CA TRP A 84 -27.33 -6.50 7.36
C TRP A 84 -28.08 -5.52 8.28
N VAL A 85 -27.34 -4.63 8.98
CA VAL A 85 -27.98 -3.61 9.85
C VAL A 85 -28.83 -2.64 9.04
N LYS A 86 -28.38 -2.20 7.86
CA LYS A 86 -29.15 -1.32 6.98
C LYS A 86 -30.46 -1.97 6.51
N ASP A 87 -30.39 -3.24 6.15
CA ASP A 87 -31.53 -3.99 5.60
C ASP A 87 -32.57 -4.32 6.67
N ASN A 88 -32.15 -4.42 7.95
CA ASN A 88 -33.01 -4.80 9.06
C ASN A 88 -33.31 -3.64 10.03
N LYS A 89 -33.06 -2.40 9.64
CA LYS A 89 -33.25 -1.22 10.51
C LYS A 89 -34.70 -1.01 11.01
N GLU A 90 -35.69 -1.52 10.26
CA GLU A 90 -37.10 -1.43 10.59
C GLU A 90 -37.61 -2.67 11.37
N ASP A 91 -36.77 -3.65 11.71
CA ASP A 91 -37.16 -4.84 12.48
C ASP A 91 -37.43 -4.45 13.95
N GLU A 92 -38.66 -4.53 14.38
CA GLU A 92 -39.07 -4.23 15.78
C GLU A 92 -38.38 -5.18 16.78
N ASN A 93 -37.90 -6.34 16.35
CA ASN A 93 -37.21 -7.32 17.17
C ASN A 93 -35.69 -7.32 16.95
N ILE A 94 -35.12 -6.22 16.43
CA ILE A 94 -33.71 -6.14 16.02
C ILE A 94 -32.73 -6.64 17.10
N ALA A 95 -33.01 -6.41 18.37
CA ALA A 95 -32.16 -6.86 19.48
C ALA A 95 -32.04 -8.39 19.56
N LYS A 96 -33.09 -9.15 19.18
CA LYS A 96 -33.05 -10.61 19.12
C LYS A 96 -32.47 -11.09 17.80
N SER A 97 -32.77 -10.40 16.71
CA SER A 97 -32.31 -10.75 15.36
C SER A 97 -30.79 -10.57 15.24
N VAL A 98 -30.22 -9.50 15.82
CA VAL A 98 -28.76 -9.25 15.80
C VAL A 98 -27.98 -10.32 16.56
N GLU A 99 -28.50 -10.84 17.68
CA GLU A 99 -27.85 -11.91 18.44
C GLU A 99 -27.69 -13.20 17.64
N LYS A 100 -28.62 -13.47 16.71
CA LYS A 100 -28.54 -14.61 15.80
C LYS A 100 -27.62 -14.31 14.61
N ALA A 101 -27.74 -13.11 14.02
CA ALA A 101 -27.03 -12.71 12.82
C ALA A 101 -25.54 -12.49 13.05
N LYS A 102 -25.13 -11.94 14.20
CA LYS A 102 -23.72 -11.56 14.50
C LYS A 102 -22.71 -12.69 14.28
N LYS A 103 -23.12 -13.94 14.42
CA LYS A 103 -22.26 -15.10 14.22
C LYS A 103 -21.79 -15.25 12.77
N ALA A 104 -22.59 -14.80 11.80
CA ALA A 104 -22.23 -14.84 10.39
C ALA A 104 -21.08 -13.88 10.03
N PHE A 105 -20.91 -12.83 10.82
CA PHE A 105 -19.92 -11.76 10.56
C PHE A 105 -18.70 -11.81 11.49
N ALA A 106 -18.61 -12.82 12.37
CA ALA A 106 -17.56 -12.90 13.41
C ALA A 106 -16.16 -13.03 12.82
N GLY A 107 -16.00 -13.80 11.75
CA GLY A 107 -14.71 -14.05 11.10
C GLY A 107 -13.68 -14.67 12.05
N CYS A 108 -12.41 -14.31 11.84
CA CYS A 108 -11.29 -14.75 12.68
C CYS A 108 -10.44 -13.58 13.16
N GLU A 109 -9.64 -13.81 14.20
CA GLU A 109 -8.62 -12.86 14.65
C GLU A 109 -7.37 -12.98 13.77
N ILE A 110 -6.70 -11.86 13.55
CA ILE A 110 -5.41 -11.84 12.83
C ILE A 110 -4.23 -12.21 13.73
N LYS A 111 -4.37 -12.10 15.04
CA LYS A 111 -3.33 -12.48 16.00
C LYS A 111 -2.94 -13.96 15.82
N GLY A 112 -1.63 -14.22 15.72
CA GLY A 112 -1.09 -15.55 15.48
C GLY A 112 -1.29 -16.07 14.04
N LYS A 113 -1.84 -15.24 13.14
CA LYS A 113 -1.90 -15.53 11.70
C LYS A 113 -0.63 -15.10 11.01
N LYS A 114 -0.25 -15.80 9.95
CA LYS A 114 0.96 -15.54 9.18
C LYS A 114 0.69 -14.53 8.06
N LEU A 115 1.47 -13.44 8.05
CA LEU A 115 1.46 -12.45 6.98
C LEU A 115 2.77 -12.50 6.20
N GLY A 116 2.71 -12.79 4.91
CA GLY A 116 3.81 -12.61 3.98
C GLY A 116 3.84 -11.19 3.43
N VAL A 117 4.97 -10.52 3.53
CA VAL A 117 5.22 -9.20 2.95
C VAL A 117 6.29 -9.33 1.87
N ILE A 118 5.89 -9.14 0.61
CA ILE A 118 6.78 -9.18 -0.55
C ILE A 118 7.16 -7.75 -0.93
N GLY A 119 8.43 -7.40 -0.72
CA GLY A 119 8.94 -6.04 -0.85
C GLY A 119 8.95 -5.29 0.48
N LEU A 120 10.15 -5.11 1.05
CA LEU A 120 10.39 -4.45 2.33
C LEU A 120 10.94 -3.01 2.14
N GLY A 121 10.42 -2.32 1.14
CA GLY A 121 10.66 -0.90 0.95
C GLY A 121 9.97 -0.04 2.01
N ALA A 122 9.84 1.26 1.77
CA ALA A 122 9.27 2.22 2.73
C ALA A 122 7.86 1.82 3.22
N ILE A 123 7.01 1.26 2.34
CA ILE A 123 5.66 0.84 2.70
C ILE A 123 5.69 -0.54 3.37
N GLY A 124 6.35 -1.52 2.74
CA GLY A 124 6.35 -2.90 3.25
C GLY A 124 6.95 -3.03 4.64
N ALA A 125 8.00 -2.27 4.96
CA ALA A 125 8.59 -2.23 6.31
C ALA A 125 7.59 -1.69 7.35
N GLU A 126 6.87 -0.62 7.02
CA GLU A 126 5.83 -0.06 7.88
C GLU A 126 4.67 -1.05 8.11
N VAL A 127 4.24 -1.75 7.04
CA VAL A 127 3.19 -2.79 7.14
C VAL A 127 3.66 -3.95 7.99
N ALA A 128 4.88 -4.46 7.76
CA ALA A 128 5.46 -5.57 8.51
C ALA A 128 5.52 -5.27 10.02
N ASN A 129 6.03 -4.08 10.36
CA ASN A 129 6.13 -3.64 11.76
C ASN A 129 4.75 -3.50 12.42
N ALA A 130 3.78 -2.91 11.72
CA ALA A 130 2.42 -2.75 12.23
C ALA A 130 1.72 -4.09 12.43
N ALA A 131 1.86 -5.03 11.49
CA ALA A 131 1.29 -6.37 11.60
C ALA A 131 1.91 -7.17 12.75
N ALA A 132 3.24 -7.09 12.94
CA ALA A 132 3.92 -7.70 14.08
C ALA A 132 3.41 -7.11 15.42
N ALA A 133 3.23 -5.79 15.51
CA ALA A 133 2.67 -5.13 16.68
C ALA A 133 1.21 -5.55 16.99
N LEU A 134 0.45 -5.96 15.95
CA LEU A 134 -0.90 -6.53 16.09
C LEU A 134 -0.88 -8.03 16.45
N GLY A 135 0.31 -8.62 16.62
CA GLY A 135 0.51 -10.01 17.05
C GLY A 135 0.42 -11.03 15.91
N MET A 136 0.61 -10.62 14.65
CA MET A 136 0.79 -11.54 13.53
C MET A 136 2.22 -12.10 13.52
N GLU A 137 2.40 -13.29 12.94
CA GLU A 137 3.71 -13.84 12.56
C GLU A 137 4.04 -13.27 11.16
N VAL A 138 5.08 -12.45 11.06
CA VAL A 138 5.37 -11.73 9.81
C VAL A 138 6.59 -12.31 9.11
N TYR A 139 6.41 -12.71 7.86
CA TYR A 139 7.42 -13.22 6.95
C TYR A 139 7.73 -12.17 5.89
N GLY A 140 8.95 -11.63 5.92
CA GLY A 140 9.39 -10.59 4.99
C GLY A 140 10.31 -11.14 3.90
N TYR A 141 9.99 -10.87 2.65
CA TYR A 141 10.82 -11.22 1.49
C TYR A 141 11.13 -9.97 0.67
N ASP A 142 12.41 -9.67 0.52
CA ASP A 142 12.91 -8.65 -0.40
C ASP A 142 14.36 -8.97 -0.77
N PRO A 143 14.65 -9.42 -2.01
CA PRO A 143 16.02 -9.76 -2.42
C PRO A 143 16.91 -8.52 -2.63
N PHE A 144 16.34 -7.31 -2.61
CA PHE A 144 17.03 -6.04 -2.84
C PHE A 144 16.94 -5.08 -1.66
N ILE A 145 16.60 -5.58 -0.48
CA ILE A 145 16.42 -4.74 0.70
C ILE A 145 17.68 -3.89 0.97
N SER A 146 17.49 -2.59 1.16
CA SER A 146 18.59 -1.71 1.56
C SER A 146 18.94 -1.91 3.04
N VAL A 147 20.19 -1.62 3.39
CA VAL A 147 20.65 -1.66 4.78
C VAL A 147 19.78 -0.77 5.68
N ASN A 148 19.44 0.43 5.22
CA ASN A 148 18.59 1.36 5.97
C ASN A 148 17.18 0.81 6.19
N ALA A 149 16.58 0.15 5.18
CA ALA A 149 15.26 -0.48 5.32
C ALA A 149 15.31 -1.64 6.34
N ALA A 150 16.36 -2.46 6.28
CA ALA A 150 16.55 -3.56 7.22
C ALA A 150 16.70 -3.08 8.69
N TRP A 151 17.36 -1.95 8.93
CA TRP A 151 17.48 -1.36 10.26
C TRP A 151 16.15 -0.84 10.84
N ASN A 152 15.17 -0.54 9.97
CA ASN A 152 13.85 -0.08 10.37
C ASN A 152 12.85 -1.22 10.63
N LEU A 153 13.21 -2.47 10.33
CA LEU A 153 12.37 -3.62 10.59
C LEU A 153 12.42 -4.03 12.06
N SER A 154 11.25 -4.41 12.61
CA SER A 154 11.18 -5.10 13.89
C SER A 154 11.96 -6.42 13.84
N ARG A 155 12.54 -6.82 14.96
CA ARG A 155 13.18 -8.13 15.12
C ARG A 155 12.17 -9.29 15.07
N ASP A 156 10.89 -8.98 15.21
CA ASP A 156 9.80 -9.96 15.12
C ASP A 156 9.40 -10.29 13.67
N VAL A 157 10.02 -9.61 12.67
CA VAL A 157 9.84 -9.93 11.26
C VAL A 157 10.85 -10.98 10.84
N GLU A 158 10.37 -12.16 10.45
CA GLU A 158 11.21 -13.26 9.97
C GLU A 158 11.66 -13.03 8.54
N HIS A 159 12.97 -13.06 8.30
CA HIS A 159 13.53 -12.93 6.95
C HIS A 159 13.40 -14.24 6.17
N ILE A 160 12.70 -14.19 5.05
CA ILE A 160 12.48 -15.32 4.15
C ILE A 160 13.32 -15.16 2.89
N THR A 161 14.05 -16.21 2.53
CA THR A 161 14.95 -16.22 1.37
C THR A 161 14.28 -16.73 0.08
N SER A 162 13.11 -17.38 0.19
CA SER A 162 12.32 -17.86 -0.95
C SER A 162 10.88 -17.42 -0.84
N VAL A 163 10.37 -16.75 -1.87
CA VAL A 163 8.97 -16.33 -1.94
C VAL A 163 7.99 -17.53 -1.91
N ASP A 164 8.45 -18.71 -2.33
CA ASP A 164 7.63 -19.94 -2.27
C ASP A 164 7.23 -20.31 -0.83
N THR A 165 8.06 -19.97 0.15
CA THR A 165 7.73 -20.16 1.57
C THR A 165 6.52 -19.31 1.95
N ILE A 166 6.46 -18.06 1.50
CA ILE A 166 5.32 -17.17 1.72
C ILE A 166 4.05 -17.77 1.12
N TYR A 167 4.10 -18.23 -0.13
CA TYR A 167 2.94 -18.81 -0.81
C TYR A 167 2.42 -20.09 -0.15
N LYS A 168 3.28 -20.85 0.49
CA LYS A 168 2.91 -22.13 1.13
C LYS A 168 2.41 -21.96 2.55
N GLU A 169 2.93 -21.01 3.28
CA GLU A 169 2.77 -20.97 4.74
C GLU A 169 1.92 -19.78 5.24
N CYS A 170 1.77 -18.70 4.46
CA CYS A 170 1.11 -17.51 4.95
C CYS A 170 -0.41 -17.57 4.74
N ASP A 171 -1.15 -17.09 5.75
CA ASP A 171 -2.61 -16.93 5.71
C ASP A 171 -3.00 -15.69 4.87
N TYR A 172 -2.13 -14.67 4.87
CA TYR A 172 -2.30 -13.41 4.15
C TYR A 172 -1.01 -13.05 3.42
N ILE A 173 -1.13 -12.43 2.27
CA ILE A 173 0.01 -11.95 1.48
C ILE A 173 -0.26 -10.53 1.03
N THR A 174 0.75 -9.65 1.17
CA THR A 174 0.76 -8.30 0.61
C THR A 174 2.02 -8.09 -0.25
N VAL A 175 1.86 -7.29 -1.33
CA VAL A 175 2.91 -7.00 -2.31
C VAL A 175 3.13 -5.49 -2.40
#